data_80d52f4c803d7514dc2ba46596601003
#
_entry.id   80d52f4c803d7514dc2ba46596601003
#
_cell.length_a   1.000
_cell.length_b   1.000
_cell.length_c   1.000
_cell.angle_alpha   90.00
_cell.angle_beta   90.00
_cell.angle_gamma   90.00
#
_symmetry.space_group_name_H-M   'P 1'
#
loop_
_entity.id
_entity.type
_entity.pdbx_description
1 polymer ?
#
loop_
_entity_poly.entity_id
_entity_poly.type
_entity_poly.pdbx_seq_one_letter_code
_entity_poly.pdbx_strand_id
1 'polypeptide(L)'
;LAGKSFLGALTGSAQRKIFRVVDVLRIVRLARQVSHQARPNPGQRPVIFFNASTRLSGLSQNAAFSLIASWALRLGCTPVVHFVCKAGMSRCVLGTDQDDLGRRPPCDMCISQSRINYAYADARWFTLRRDERLAESLAGLSLDKLTSYQLSVISDQSLVTPHSSLLTRHLPLGALVLPSIRWRLRLHTLQNDEPTRFLFREYILSAWNIAREFETLLERVNPQAVIVFNGQFFPEATAACLARQRGIKVITYEVGFRPLTGFFTIGEATIYPMDIPAGFELNAEQNARLDAYLEQRFQGQFSMAGIRFW
;
A
#
# COMPACT_ATOMS: atom_id res chain seq x y z
N LEU A 1 -30.33 6.41 -26.58
CA LEU A 1 -29.47 6.73 -27.74
C LEU A 1 -29.05 8.22 -27.83
N ALA A 2 -29.55 9.11 -26.97
CA ALA A 2 -29.23 10.54 -26.98
C ALA A 2 -27.98 10.97 -26.18
N GLY A 3 -27.34 10.06 -25.43
CA GLY A 3 -26.20 10.39 -24.55
C GLY A 3 -24.81 10.39 -25.21
N LYS A 4 -24.68 9.91 -26.45
CA LYS A 4 -23.37 9.79 -27.13
C LYS A 4 -22.89 11.04 -27.86
N SER A 5 -23.74 12.02 -28.13
CA SER A 5 -23.38 13.15 -28.98
C SER A 5 -22.76 14.35 -28.24
N PHE A 6 -23.02 14.52 -26.95
CA PHE A 6 -22.51 15.69 -26.20
C PHE A 6 -21.04 15.53 -25.76
N LEU A 7 -20.60 14.29 -25.46
CA LEU A 7 -19.23 14.02 -25.03
C LEU A 7 -18.19 14.01 -26.15
N GLY A 8 -18.63 13.83 -27.41
CA GLY A 8 -17.73 13.83 -28.57
C GLY A 8 -17.19 15.21 -28.97
N ALA A 9 -17.81 16.29 -28.51
CA ALA A 9 -17.41 17.68 -28.83
C ALA A 9 -16.41 18.30 -27.84
N LEU A 10 -16.10 17.60 -26.71
CA LEU A 10 -15.19 18.10 -25.69
C LEU A 10 -13.75 17.76 -26.03
N THR A 11 -12.80 18.67 -25.73
CA THR A 11 -11.37 18.36 -25.82
C THR A 11 -11.04 17.23 -24.87
N GLY A 12 -10.07 16.37 -25.19
CA GLY A 12 -9.69 15.23 -24.36
C GLY A 12 -9.31 15.60 -22.91
N SER A 13 -8.93 16.86 -22.66
CA SER A 13 -8.68 17.39 -21.32
C SER A 13 -9.96 17.62 -20.52
N ALA A 14 -10.99 18.20 -21.18
CA ALA A 14 -12.28 18.44 -20.55
C ALA A 14 -13.01 17.11 -20.25
N GLN A 15 -12.96 16.15 -21.17
CA GLN A 15 -13.50 14.80 -20.94
C GLN A 15 -12.86 14.14 -19.73
N ARG A 16 -11.53 14.15 -19.59
CA ARG A 16 -10.83 13.60 -18.44
C ARG A 16 -11.24 14.26 -17.12
N LYS A 17 -11.45 15.58 -17.11
CA LYS A 17 -11.92 16.30 -15.92
C LYS A 17 -13.35 15.88 -15.53
N ILE A 18 -14.26 15.77 -16.50
CA ILE A 18 -15.64 15.34 -16.27
C ILE A 18 -15.70 13.91 -15.73
N PHE A 19 -14.99 12.96 -16.34
CA PHE A 19 -14.92 11.58 -15.84
C PHE A 19 -14.40 11.52 -14.40
N ARG A 20 -13.39 12.32 -14.09
CA ARG A 20 -12.84 12.40 -12.73
C ARG A 20 -13.86 12.88 -11.70
N VAL A 21 -14.65 13.91 -12.04
CA VAL A 21 -15.72 14.41 -11.15
C VAL A 21 -16.80 13.35 -10.95
N VAL A 22 -17.23 12.69 -12.03
CA VAL A 22 -18.21 11.61 -11.96
C VAL A 22 -17.73 10.45 -11.09
N ASP A 23 -16.47 10.05 -11.23
CA ASP A 23 -15.90 8.97 -10.42
C ASP A 23 -15.83 9.36 -8.95
N VAL A 24 -15.44 10.59 -8.63
CA VAL A 24 -15.46 11.12 -7.25
C VAL A 24 -16.86 11.05 -6.65
N LEU A 25 -17.86 11.54 -7.38
CA LEU A 25 -19.26 11.52 -6.92
C LEU A 25 -19.77 10.09 -6.71
N ARG A 26 -19.41 9.15 -7.59
CA ARG A 26 -19.77 7.74 -7.45
C ARG A 26 -19.14 7.11 -6.20
N ILE A 27 -17.84 7.33 -5.98
CA ILE A 27 -17.13 6.82 -4.82
C ILE A 27 -17.77 7.34 -3.52
N VAL A 28 -17.99 8.65 -3.42
CA VAL A 28 -18.57 9.29 -2.24
C VAL A 28 -20.01 8.81 -1.99
N ARG A 29 -20.81 8.67 -3.06
CA ARG A 29 -22.18 8.13 -2.95
C ARG A 29 -22.19 6.71 -2.43
N LEU A 30 -21.36 5.82 -2.97
CA LEU A 30 -21.25 4.42 -2.53
C LEU A 30 -20.74 4.34 -1.09
N ALA A 31 -19.70 5.12 -0.74
CA ALA A 31 -19.17 5.18 0.61
C ALA A 31 -20.25 5.61 1.63
N ARG A 32 -21.08 6.59 1.25
CA ARG A 32 -22.23 7.02 2.08
C ARG A 32 -23.27 5.92 2.23
N GLN A 33 -23.62 5.22 1.16
CA GLN A 33 -24.56 4.09 1.21
C GLN A 33 -24.05 2.98 2.13
N VAL A 34 -22.77 2.60 1.99
CA VAL A 34 -22.13 1.62 2.87
C VAL A 34 -22.18 2.09 4.33
N SER A 35 -21.85 3.35 4.60
CA SER A 35 -21.91 3.91 5.96
C SER A 35 -23.31 3.86 6.58
N HIS A 36 -24.34 4.09 5.77
CA HIS A 36 -25.72 4.02 6.26
C HIS A 36 -26.22 2.58 6.51
N GLN A 37 -25.71 1.61 5.75
CA GLN A 37 -26.15 0.21 5.83
C GLN A 37 -25.29 -0.62 6.80
N ALA A 38 -24.01 -0.27 6.96
CA ALA A 38 -23.11 -0.98 7.85
C ALA A 38 -23.59 -0.95 9.31
N ARG A 39 -23.54 -2.10 9.95
CA ARG A 39 -23.86 -2.27 11.39
C ARG A 39 -22.71 -3.02 12.05
N PRO A 40 -21.60 -2.32 12.36
CA PRO A 40 -20.43 -2.96 12.95
C PRO A 40 -20.80 -3.69 14.24
N ASN A 41 -20.37 -4.93 14.35
CA ASN A 41 -20.53 -5.69 15.60
C ASN A 41 -19.53 -5.16 16.65
N PRO A 42 -19.97 -4.54 17.75
CA PRO A 42 -19.08 -3.96 18.75
C PRO A 42 -18.26 -5.01 19.51
N GLY A 43 -18.69 -6.27 19.53
CA GLY A 43 -17.95 -7.39 20.14
C GLY A 43 -16.87 -7.98 19.23
N GLN A 44 -16.78 -7.57 17.98
CA GLN A 44 -15.81 -8.10 17.04
C GLN A 44 -14.56 -7.19 16.94
N ARG A 45 -13.37 -7.79 17.00
CA ARG A 45 -12.13 -7.08 16.79
C ARG A 45 -12.07 -6.56 15.35
N PRO A 46 -11.62 -5.31 15.11
CA PRO A 46 -11.63 -4.73 13.78
C PRO A 46 -10.57 -5.33 12.86
N VAL A 47 -10.75 -5.09 11.56
CA VAL A 47 -9.75 -5.31 10.52
C VAL A 47 -9.15 -3.96 10.15
N ILE A 48 -7.81 -3.87 10.12
CA ILE A 48 -7.11 -2.67 9.66
C ILE A 48 -6.76 -2.83 8.18
N PHE A 49 -7.14 -1.85 7.37
CA PHE A 49 -6.63 -1.64 6.02
C PHE A 49 -5.50 -0.63 6.09
N PHE A 50 -4.30 -1.08 5.72
CA PHE A 50 -3.13 -0.22 5.64
C PHE A 50 -3.08 0.47 4.27
N ASN A 51 -3.29 1.78 4.25
CA ASN A 51 -3.44 2.58 3.04
C ASN A 51 -2.45 3.76 3.03
N ALA A 52 -1.18 3.52 3.40
CA ALA A 52 -0.14 4.54 3.36
C ALA A 52 0.30 4.90 1.94
N SER A 53 0.08 4.00 0.97
CA SER A 53 0.45 4.17 -0.43
C SER A 53 -0.79 4.18 -1.31
N THR A 54 -1.51 5.29 -1.35
CA THR A 54 -2.57 5.50 -2.35
C THR A 54 -2.00 6.20 -3.58
N ARG A 55 -2.73 6.18 -4.69
CA ARG A 55 -2.31 6.85 -5.92
C ARG A 55 -2.32 8.37 -5.76
N LEU A 56 -1.37 9.07 -6.39
CA LEU A 56 -1.30 10.53 -6.36
C LEU A 56 -2.53 11.21 -6.97
N SER A 57 -3.17 10.59 -7.94
CA SER A 57 -4.40 11.11 -8.52
C SER A 57 -5.28 10.01 -9.09
N GLY A 58 -6.59 10.10 -8.86
CA GLY A 58 -7.57 9.10 -9.27
C GLY A 58 -7.51 7.82 -8.43
N LEU A 59 -8.39 6.88 -8.72
CA LEU A 59 -8.46 5.58 -8.06
C LEU A 59 -7.62 4.57 -8.86
N SER A 60 -6.56 4.04 -8.26
CA SER A 60 -5.85 2.91 -8.85
C SER A 60 -6.63 1.63 -8.65
N GLN A 61 -6.35 0.61 -9.46
CA GLN A 61 -6.99 -0.70 -9.33
C GLN A 61 -6.74 -1.31 -7.94
N ASN A 62 -5.52 -1.21 -7.42
CA ASN A 62 -5.20 -1.69 -6.08
C ASN A 62 -5.97 -0.94 -4.98
N ALA A 63 -6.08 0.39 -5.09
CA ALA A 63 -6.89 1.17 -4.17
C ALA A 63 -8.38 0.83 -4.29
N ALA A 64 -8.87 0.51 -5.49
CA ALA A 64 -10.24 0.08 -5.71
C ALA A 64 -10.52 -1.28 -5.04
N PHE A 65 -9.62 -2.25 -5.17
CA PHE A 65 -9.77 -3.55 -4.49
C PHE A 65 -9.77 -3.40 -2.97
N SER A 66 -8.84 -2.60 -2.42
CA SER A 66 -8.83 -2.29 -0.98
C SER A 66 -10.15 -1.67 -0.53
N LEU A 67 -10.66 -0.71 -1.30
CA LEU A 67 -11.89 0.00 -0.97
C LEU A 67 -13.11 -0.93 -1.01
N ILE A 68 -13.28 -1.70 -2.09
CA ILE A 68 -14.38 -2.65 -2.24
C ILE A 68 -14.35 -3.73 -1.16
N ALA A 69 -13.17 -4.30 -0.86
CA ALA A 69 -13.00 -5.27 0.20
C ALA A 69 -13.37 -4.68 1.57
N SER A 70 -12.97 -3.44 1.85
CA SER A 70 -13.33 -2.76 3.09
C SER A 70 -14.84 -2.51 3.20
N TRP A 71 -15.51 -2.15 2.11
CA TRP A 71 -16.95 -1.99 2.07
C TRP A 71 -17.68 -3.31 2.27
N ALA A 72 -17.23 -4.38 1.65
CA ALA A 72 -17.80 -5.72 1.83
C ALA A 72 -17.73 -6.17 3.30
N LEU A 73 -16.58 -6.00 3.96
CA LEU A 73 -16.44 -6.32 5.38
C LEU A 73 -17.37 -5.48 6.26
N ARG A 74 -17.48 -4.17 5.99
CA ARG A 74 -18.39 -3.28 6.74
C ARG A 74 -19.86 -3.67 6.57
N LEU A 75 -20.28 -4.05 5.36
CA LEU A 75 -21.64 -4.56 5.10
C LEU A 75 -21.86 -5.92 5.76
N GLY A 76 -20.82 -6.75 5.89
CA GLY A 76 -20.81 -7.98 6.67
C GLY A 76 -20.61 -7.78 8.18
N CYS A 77 -20.92 -6.59 8.69
CA CYS A 77 -20.88 -6.24 10.11
C CYS A 77 -19.48 -6.28 10.77
N THR A 78 -18.40 -6.41 10.01
CA THR A 78 -17.04 -6.37 10.55
C THR A 78 -16.58 -4.92 10.72
N PRO A 79 -16.12 -4.52 11.92
CA PRO A 79 -15.51 -3.21 12.11
C PRO A 79 -14.26 -3.06 11.27
N VAL A 80 -14.10 -1.93 10.59
CA VAL A 80 -12.96 -1.63 9.72
C VAL A 80 -12.35 -0.29 10.08
N VAL A 81 -11.04 -0.26 10.22
CA VAL A 81 -10.23 0.94 10.42
C VAL A 81 -9.25 1.09 9.26
N HIS A 82 -9.13 2.28 8.69
CA HIS A 82 -8.13 2.60 7.68
C HIS A 82 -6.97 3.36 8.31
N PHE A 83 -5.75 2.91 8.09
CA PHE A 83 -4.53 3.66 8.43
C PHE A 83 -4.05 4.40 7.20
N VAL A 84 -4.07 5.73 7.25
CA VAL A 84 -3.94 6.59 6.06
C VAL A 84 -2.83 7.62 6.25
N CYS A 85 -2.02 7.83 5.22
CA CYS A 85 -0.93 8.80 5.23
C CYS A 85 -1.45 10.24 5.03
N LYS A 86 -1.00 11.15 5.92
CA LYS A 86 -1.17 12.61 5.79
C LYS A 86 0.22 13.26 5.79
N ALA A 87 0.95 13.13 4.69
CA ALA A 87 2.36 13.53 4.60
C ALA A 87 3.23 12.90 5.71
N GLY A 88 2.98 11.63 6.03
CA GLY A 88 3.64 10.91 7.13
C GLY A 88 5.01 10.33 6.77
N MET A 89 5.52 10.61 5.58
CA MET A 89 6.82 10.16 5.09
C MET A 89 7.60 11.34 4.50
N SER A 90 8.88 11.47 4.81
CA SER A 90 9.74 12.49 4.20
C SER A 90 9.96 12.21 2.72
N ARG A 91 10.08 10.93 2.38
CA ARG A 91 10.08 10.37 1.03
C ARG A 91 9.20 9.14 1.00
N CYS A 92 8.43 8.96 -0.05
CA CYS A 92 7.58 7.78 -0.21
C CYS A 92 7.76 7.17 -1.59
N VAL A 93 7.45 5.88 -1.73
CA VAL A 93 7.68 5.12 -2.96
C VAL A 93 7.01 5.75 -4.17
N LEU A 94 5.77 6.22 -4.02
CA LEU A 94 4.98 6.80 -5.12
C LEU A 94 5.35 8.24 -5.45
N GLY A 95 5.73 9.03 -4.43
CA GLY A 95 5.89 10.48 -4.57
C GLY A 95 7.33 10.95 -4.67
N THR A 96 8.32 10.07 -4.47
CA THR A 96 9.73 10.44 -4.66
C THR A 96 9.99 10.69 -6.14
N ASP A 97 10.52 11.84 -6.48
CA ASP A 97 10.95 12.16 -7.83
C ASP A 97 12.22 11.38 -8.16
N GLN A 98 12.31 10.81 -9.35
CA GLN A 98 13.44 9.98 -9.76
C GLN A 98 14.64 10.82 -10.21
N ASP A 99 14.36 11.96 -10.82
CA ASP A 99 15.36 12.88 -11.35
C ASP A 99 15.84 13.88 -10.28
N ASP A 100 15.00 14.12 -9.25
CA ASP A 100 15.32 14.98 -8.11
C ASP A 100 14.86 14.34 -6.79
N LEU A 101 15.73 13.51 -6.20
CA LEU A 101 15.46 12.84 -4.92
C LEU A 101 15.26 13.83 -3.75
N GLY A 102 15.75 15.06 -3.88
CA GLY A 102 15.57 16.14 -2.91
C GLY A 102 14.16 16.72 -2.91
N ARG A 103 13.43 16.60 -4.02
CA ARG A 103 12.10 17.16 -4.18
C ARG A 103 11.09 16.51 -3.23
N ARG A 104 10.27 17.37 -2.60
CA ARG A 104 9.20 16.88 -1.71
C ARG A 104 8.13 16.11 -2.50
N PRO A 105 7.61 15.00 -1.94
CA PRO A 105 6.48 14.29 -2.54
C PRO A 105 5.24 15.20 -2.68
N PRO A 106 4.40 15.02 -3.74
CA PRO A 106 3.19 15.80 -3.95
C PRO A 106 2.05 15.35 -3.02
N CYS A 107 2.25 15.48 -1.70
CA CYS A 107 1.37 14.93 -0.67
C CYS A 107 -0.06 15.49 -0.72
N ASP A 108 -0.25 16.77 -1.10
CA ASP A 108 -1.59 17.38 -1.15
C ASP A 108 -2.52 16.67 -2.12
N MET A 109 -2.00 16.22 -3.27
CA MET A 109 -2.77 15.44 -4.23
C MET A 109 -3.17 14.07 -3.66
N CYS A 110 -2.23 13.39 -3.00
CA CYS A 110 -2.46 12.10 -2.37
C CYS A 110 -3.47 12.21 -1.21
N ILE A 111 -3.33 13.22 -0.34
CA ILE A 111 -4.25 13.49 0.77
C ILE A 111 -5.65 13.78 0.26
N SER A 112 -5.78 14.62 -0.77
CA SER A 112 -7.07 14.96 -1.37
C SER A 112 -7.76 13.71 -1.93
N GLN A 113 -7.02 12.85 -2.63
CA GLN A 113 -7.57 11.59 -3.15
C GLN A 113 -7.95 10.63 -2.02
N SER A 114 -7.12 10.53 -0.98
CA SER A 114 -7.39 9.67 0.18
C SER A 114 -8.64 10.12 0.95
N ARG A 115 -8.89 11.42 1.07
CA ARG A 115 -10.13 11.94 1.67
C ARG A 115 -11.39 11.50 0.92
N ILE A 116 -11.29 11.40 -0.41
CA ILE A 116 -12.39 10.90 -1.25
C ILE A 116 -12.57 9.40 -1.03
N ASN A 117 -11.48 8.64 -1.11
CA ASN A 117 -11.52 7.18 -1.02
C ASN A 117 -12.05 6.69 0.34
N TYR A 118 -11.69 7.38 1.43
CA TYR A 118 -12.07 6.98 2.80
C TYR A 118 -13.15 7.88 3.41
N ALA A 119 -13.93 8.56 2.57
CA ALA A 119 -15.10 9.30 3.04
C ALA A 119 -16.07 8.36 3.78
N TYR A 120 -16.63 8.82 4.89
CA TYR A 120 -17.55 8.06 5.76
C TYR A 120 -16.98 6.75 6.33
N ALA A 121 -15.65 6.62 6.41
CA ALA A 121 -14.95 5.50 7.04
C ALA A 121 -14.20 5.95 8.29
N ASP A 122 -13.88 5.01 9.20
CA ASP A 122 -12.96 5.27 10.32
C ASP A 122 -11.52 5.31 9.76
N ALA A 123 -11.05 6.51 9.45
CA ALA A 123 -9.72 6.75 8.89
C ALA A 123 -8.81 7.38 9.95
N ARG A 124 -7.73 6.70 10.29
CA ARG A 124 -6.69 7.13 11.22
C ARG A 124 -5.51 7.66 10.42
N TRP A 125 -5.30 8.97 10.51
CA TRP A 125 -4.30 9.69 9.74
C TRP A 125 -3.01 9.86 10.54
N PHE A 126 -1.87 9.52 9.90
CA PHE A 126 -0.56 9.76 10.51
C PHE A 126 0.22 10.84 9.74
N THR A 127 1.02 11.59 10.49
CA THR A 127 1.87 12.67 9.98
C THR A 127 3.34 12.35 10.24
N LEU A 128 4.23 13.02 9.52
CA LEU A 128 5.67 12.86 9.75
C LEU A 128 6.06 13.51 11.09
N ARG A 129 6.68 12.69 11.93
CA ARG A 129 7.43 13.12 13.10
C ARG A 129 8.86 12.65 12.91
N ARG A 130 9.69 13.52 12.36
CA ARG A 130 11.09 13.21 12.08
C ARG A 130 11.82 12.91 13.38
N ASP A 131 12.58 11.85 13.38
CA ASP A 131 13.46 11.47 14.49
C ASP A 131 14.88 11.96 14.17
N GLU A 132 15.27 13.07 14.77
CA GLU A 132 16.56 13.72 14.46
C GLU A 132 17.73 12.90 15.00
N ARG A 133 17.59 12.19 16.13
CA ARG A 133 18.64 11.32 16.66
C ARG A 133 18.90 10.14 15.71
N LEU A 134 17.83 9.54 15.19
CA LEU A 134 17.97 8.51 14.17
C LEU A 134 18.60 9.08 12.90
N ALA A 135 18.19 10.27 12.47
CA ALA A 135 18.76 10.93 11.29
C ALA A 135 20.28 11.14 11.44
N GLU A 136 20.72 11.63 12.59
CA GLU A 136 22.13 11.81 12.94
C GLU A 136 22.89 10.47 12.92
N SER A 137 22.31 9.41 13.50
CA SER A 137 22.92 8.07 13.51
C SER A 137 23.10 7.46 12.13
N LEU A 138 22.24 7.83 11.17
CA LEU A 138 22.29 7.36 9.79
C LEU A 138 23.22 8.19 8.89
N ALA A 139 23.57 9.41 9.26
CA ALA A 139 24.20 10.40 8.37
C ALA A 139 25.52 9.94 7.73
N GLY A 140 26.38 9.28 8.51
CA GLY A 140 27.71 8.83 8.04
C GLY A 140 27.79 7.37 7.59
N LEU A 141 26.64 6.66 7.50
CA LEU A 141 26.68 5.23 7.20
C LEU A 141 26.93 4.94 5.71
N SER A 142 27.76 3.90 5.47
CA SER A 142 27.94 3.33 4.12
C SER A 142 26.68 2.59 3.67
N LEU A 143 26.57 2.32 2.37
CA LEU A 143 25.43 1.58 1.81
C LEU A 143 25.24 0.21 2.46
N ASP A 144 26.33 -0.54 2.72
CA ASP A 144 26.26 -1.86 3.37
C ASP A 144 25.69 -1.77 4.78
N LYS A 145 26.11 -0.76 5.56
CA LYS A 145 25.57 -0.51 6.90
C LYS A 145 24.12 -0.08 6.86
N LEU A 146 23.71 0.73 5.87
CA LEU A 146 22.32 1.11 5.68
C LEU A 146 21.45 -0.08 5.28
N THR A 147 21.94 -0.96 4.39
CA THR A 147 21.21 -2.15 3.93
C THR A 147 20.99 -3.15 5.06
N SER A 148 21.98 -3.32 5.95
CA SER A 148 21.89 -4.19 7.13
C SER A 148 21.36 -3.48 8.38
N TYR A 149 20.92 -2.22 8.26
CA TYR A 149 20.52 -1.42 9.41
C TYR A 149 19.32 -2.04 10.12
N GLN A 150 19.52 -2.31 11.40
CA GLN A 150 18.49 -2.78 12.30
C GLN A 150 18.34 -1.79 13.44
N LEU A 151 17.14 -1.45 13.80
CA LEU A 151 16.89 -0.70 15.00
C LEU A 151 16.86 -1.69 16.17
N SER A 152 17.99 -1.82 16.83
CA SER A 152 18.03 -2.47 18.14
C SER A 152 17.54 -1.47 19.15
N VAL A 153 16.33 -1.67 19.65
CA VAL A 153 15.83 -0.90 20.79
C VAL A 153 16.58 -1.39 22.03
N ILE A 154 17.83 -1.01 22.15
CA ILE A 154 18.56 -1.09 23.40
C ILE A 154 18.40 0.27 24.09
N SER A 155 17.51 0.28 25.04
CA SER A 155 17.55 1.11 26.25
C SER A 155 17.99 2.58 26.11
N ASP A 156 17.19 3.42 25.46
CA ASP A 156 17.12 4.78 25.96
C ASP A 156 15.70 5.03 26.48
N GLN A 157 15.52 4.75 27.77
CA GLN A 157 14.27 4.90 28.51
C GLN A 157 13.69 6.32 28.48
N SER A 158 14.44 7.29 27.92
CA SER A 158 14.05 8.70 27.86
C SER A 158 13.10 9.06 26.73
N LEU A 159 12.88 8.16 25.74
CA LEU A 159 12.09 8.43 24.55
C LEU A 159 10.81 7.60 24.43
N VAL A 160 10.57 6.69 25.36
CA VAL A 160 9.47 5.74 25.26
C VAL A 160 8.52 5.96 26.41
N THR A 161 7.24 6.12 26.08
CA THR A 161 6.19 6.03 27.09
C THR A 161 6.23 4.64 27.73
N PRO A 162 5.94 4.49 29.04
CA PRO A 162 6.10 3.23 29.80
C PRO A 162 5.32 2.02 29.25
N HIS A 163 4.53 2.18 28.21
CA HIS A 163 3.63 1.18 27.63
C HIS A 163 3.94 0.77 26.19
N SER A 164 5.06 1.23 25.60
CA SER A 164 5.37 0.89 24.21
C SER A 164 6.10 -0.45 24.09
N SER A 165 5.43 -1.45 23.54
CA SER A 165 5.98 -2.77 23.26
C SER A 165 7.04 -2.80 22.14
N LEU A 166 7.33 -1.65 21.50
CA LEU A 166 8.43 -1.48 20.53
C LEU A 166 9.80 -1.74 21.15
N LEU A 167 9.93 -1.66 22.47
CA LEU A 167 11.19 -1.77 23.22
C LEU A 167 11.91 -3.11 23.08
N THR A 168 11.22 -4.16 22.67
CA THR A 168 11.76 -5.53 22.65
C THR A 168 11.88 -6.14 21.26
N ARG A 169 11.64 -5.37 20.19
CA ARG A 169 11.54 -5.93 18.84
C ARG A 169 12.57 -5.33 17.89
N HIS A 170 13.28 -6.20 17.19
CA HIS A 170 14.22 -5.80 16.15
C HIS A 170 13.45 -5.51 14.85
N LEU A 171 13.53 -4.28 14.36
CA LEU A 171 13.02 -3.91 13.03
C LEU A 171 14.18 -3.84 12.05
N PRO A 172 14.23 -4.72 11.04
CA PRO A 172 15.28 -4.73 10.02
C PRO A 172 15.01 -3.63 8.97
N LEU A 173 15.10 -2.36 9.40
CA LEU A 173 14.68 -1.20 8.58
C LEU A 173 15.41 -1.14 7.24
N GLY A 174 16.72 -1.46 7.21
CA GLY A 174 17.49 -1.53 5.98
C GLY A 174 16.92 -2.54 4.98
N ALA A 175 16.64 -3.75 5.44
CA ALA A 175 16.05 -4.80 4.61
C ALA A 175 14.63 -4.46 4.14
N LEU A 176 13.81 -3.84 5.01
CA LEU A 176 12.43 -3.45 4.67
C LEU A 176 12.38 -2.37 3.58
N VAL A 177 13.34 -1.44 3.54
CA VAL A 177 13.32 -0.35 2.55
C VAL A 177 14.02 -0.73 1.24
N LEU A 178 14.92 -1.71 1.24
CA LEU A 178 15.74 -2.09 0.09
C LEU A 178 14.94 -2.39 -1.19
N PRO A 179 13.84 -3.17 -1.17
CA PRO A 179 13.04 -3.41 -2.38
C PRO A 179 12.48 -2.13 -2.99
N SER A 180 12.06 -1.19 -2.14
CA SER A 180 11.52 0.11 -2.57
C SER A 180 12.58 0.99 -3.22
N ILE A 181 13.82 0.96 -2.72
CA ILE A 181 14.94 1.71 -3.28
C ILE A 181 15.29 1.17 -4.65
N ARG A 182 15.47 -0.15 -4.77
CA ARG A 182 15.72 -0.82 -6.06
C ARG A 182 14.66 -0.50 -7.08
N TRP A 183 13.39 -0.59 -6.67
CA TRP A 183 12.26 -0.26 -7.55
C TRP A 183 12.28 1.21 -7.96
N ARG A 184 12.57 2.13 -7.04
CA ARG A 184 12.56 3.56 -7.32
C ARG A 184 13.71 3.98 -8.23
N LEU A 185 14.91 3.47 -7.97
CA LEU A 185 16.11 3.77 -8.77
C LEU A 185 16.19 2.95 -10.06
N ARG A 186 15.32 1.93 -10.23
CA ARG A 186 15.35 0.98 -11.35
C ARG A 186 16.69 0.23 -11.45
N LEU A 187 17.32 -0.04 -10.32
CA LEU A 187 18.61 -0.72 -10.22
C LEU A 187 18.46 -1.95 -9.32
N HIS A 188 18.95 -3.10 -9.81
CA HIS A 188 19.08 -4.31 -8.99
C HIS A 188 20.29 -4.20 -8.05
N THR A 189 21.45 -3.80 -8.58
CA THR A 189 22.67 -3.53 -7.81
C THR A 189 22.77 -2.03 -7.56
N LEU A 190 22.79 -1.66 -6.30
CA LEU A 190 22.85 -0.26 -5.89
C LEU A 190 24.31 0.23 -5.85
N GLN A 191 24.52 1.47 -6.23
CA GLN A 191 25.81 2.13 -6.13
C GLN A 191 25.95 2.79 -4.76
N ASN A 192 27.18 2.76 -4.20
CA ASN A 192 27.46 3.41 -2.92
C ASN A 192 27.79 4.90 -3.13
N ASP A 193 26.84 5.62 -3.74
CA ASP A 193 26.90 7.05 -3.97
C ASP A 193 25.99 7.82 -2.99
N GLU A 194 26.16 9.14 -2.93
CA GLU A 194 25.39 9.96 -1.99
C GLU A 194 23.90 10.03 -2.33
N PRO A 195 23.43 10.11 -3.58
CA PRO A 195 22.01 10.05 -3.90
C PRO A 195 21.33 8.77 -3.41
N THR A 196 21.98 7.61 -3.60
CA THR A 196 21.47 6.31 -3.12
C THR A 196 21.41 6.27 -1.58
N ARG A 197 22.50 6.68 -0.91
CA ARG A 197 22.54 6.74 0.57
C ARG A 197 21.51 7.73 1.12
N PHE A 198 21.34 8.89 0.50
CA PHE A 198 20.32 9.86 0.88
C PHE A 198 18.91 9.24 0.84
N LEU A 199 18.55 8.60 -0.28
CA LEU A 199 17.24 7.97 -0.41
C LEU A 199 17.06 6.85 0.62
N PHE A 200 18.11 6.08 0.90
CA PHE A 200 18.11 5.02 1.90
C PHE A 200 17.79 5.57 3.30
N ARG A 201 18.50 6.62 3.71
CA ARG A 201 18.28 7.29 5.00
C ARG A 201 16.84 7.81 5.13
N GLU A 202 16.35 8.49 4.11
CA GLU A 202 15.00 9.05 4.11
C GLU A 202 13.91 7.98 4.14
N TYR A 203 14.14 6.83 3.49
CA TYR A 203 13.20 5.70 3.54
C TYR A 203 13.25 5.00 4.91
N ILE A 204 14.43 4.85 5.52
CA ILE A 204 14.55 4.31 6.89
C ILE A 204 13.82 5.22 7.89
N LEU A 205 14.01 6.53 7.82
CA LEU A 205 13.30 7.50 8.68
C LEU A 205 11.79 7.45 8.47
N SER A 206 11.35 7.31 7.24
CA SER A 206 9.94 7.17 6.90
C SER A 206 9.35 5.85 7.40
N ALA A 207 10.07 4.74 7.25
CA ALA A 207 9.67 3.43 7.76
C ALA A 207 9.59 3.43 9.30
N TRP A 208 10.54 4.09 9.96
CA TRP A 208 10.52 4.25 11.41
C TRP A 208 9.31 5.06 11.89
N ASN A 209 8.99 6.17 11.23
CA ASN A 209 7.79 6.94 11.56
C ASN A 209 6.51 6.13 11.39
N ILE A 210 6.40 5.35 10.31
CA ILE A 210 5.29 4.42 10.09
C ILE A 210 5.23 3.40 11.22
N ALA A 211 6.37 2.81 11.62
CA ALA A 211 6.43 1.81 12.66
C ALA A 211 5.86 2.35 13.98
N ARG A 212 6.27 3.53 14.40
CA ARG A 212 5.81 4.15 15.65
C ARG A 212 4.31 4.46 15.64
N GLU A 213 3.83 5.08 14.55
CA GLU A 213 2.42 5.47 14.44
C GLU A 213 1.52 4.24 14.29
N PHE A 214 1.96 3.24 13.54
CA PHE A 214 1.19 2.02 13.33
C PHE A 214 1.17 1.12 14.57
N GLU A 215 2.28 1.02 15.31
CA GLU A 215 2.37 0.31 16.58
C GLU A 215 1.37 0.88 17.58
N THR A 216 1.32 2.21 17.72
CA THR A 216 0.33 2.90 18.57
C THR A 216 -1.11 2.56 18.14
N LEU A 217 -1.37 2.45 16.84
CA LEU A 217 -2.68 2.04 16.35
C LEU A 217 -3.00 0.59 16.69
N LEU A 218 -2.05 -0.33 16.49
CA LEU A 218 -2.22 -1.75 16.82
C LEU A 218 -2.57 -1.96 18.30
N GLU A 219 -1.92 -1.20 19.19
CA GLU A 219 -2.22 -1.25 20.62
C GLU A 219 -3.63 -0.79 20.96
N ARG A 220 -4.05 0.34 20.39
CA ARG A 220 -5.38 0.90 20.66
C ARG A 220 -6.50 0.09 20.07
N VAL A 221 -6.29 -0.47 18.90
CA VAL A 221 -7.35 -1.10 18.10
C VAL A 221 -7.44 -2.59 18.33
N ASN A 222 -6.32 -3.24 18.71
CA ASN A 222 -6.20 -4.70 18.87
C ASN A 222 -6.89 -5.46 17.73
N PRO A 223 -6.44 -5.31 16.47
CA PRO A 223 -7.14 -5.85 15.32
C PRO A 223 -7.05 -7.37 15.24
N GLN A 224 -8.04 -8.01 14.59
CA GLN A 224 -7.97 -9.43 14.26
C GLN A 224 -7.12 -9.73 13.02
N ALA A 225 -7.01 -8.75 12.12
CA ALA A 225 -6.20 -8.86 10.90
C ALA A 225 -5.76 -7.49 10.40
N VAL A 226 -4.66 -7.46 9.65
CA VAL A 226 -4.15 -6.32 8.90
C VAL A 226 -4.11 -6.69 7.43
N ILE A 227 -4.70 -5.86 6.58
CA ILE A 227 -4.70 -6.02 5.12
C ILE A 227 -3.75 -5.00 4.52
N VAL A 228 -2.77 -5.45 3.74
CA VAL A 228 -1.76 -4.63 3.08
C VAL A 228 -1.69 -4.94 1.59
N PHE A 229 -1.38 -3.94 0.76
CA PHE A 229 -1.05 -4.17 -0.64
C PHE A 229 0.30 -4.88 -0.74
N ASN A 230 0.40 -5.93 -1.45
CA ASN A 230 1.48 -6.90 -1.70
C ASN A 230 2.58 -7.09 -0.62
N GLY A 231 2.84 -6.12 0.23
CA GLY A 231 3.82 -6.23 1.31
C GLY A 231 5.29 -6.04 0.90
N GLN A 232 5.57 -5.63 -0.35
CA GLN A 232 6.93 -5.51 -0.88
C GLN A 232 7.54 -4.12 -0.67
N PHE A 233 6.73 -3.08 -0.75
CA PHE A 233 7.20 -1.73 -0.53
C PHE A 233 7.28 -1.39 0.95
N PHE A 234 8.25 -0.56 1.32
CA PHE A 234 8.58 -0.32 2.72
C PHE A 234 7.40 0.12 3.60
N PRO A 235 6.42 0.90 3.14
CA PRO A 235 5.29 1.24 3.99
C PRO A 235 4.50 0.00 4.41
N GLU A 236 4.12 -0.82 3.44
CA GLU A 236 3.36 -2.06 3.62
C GLU A 236 4.19 -3.15 4.31
N ALA A 237 5.48 -3.28 3.94
CA ALA A 237 6.41 -4.24 4.54
C ALA A 237 6.62 -3.97 6.04
N THR A 238 6.73 -2.69 6.43
CA THR A 238 6.86 -2.28 7.83
C THR A 238 5.61 -2.66 8.62
N ALA A 239 4.43 -2.35 8.10
CA ALA A 239 3.16 -2.70 8.75
C ALA A 239 2.97 -4.23 8.88
N ALA A 240 3.29 -4.98 7.83
CA ALA A 240 3.22 -6.43 7.82
C ALA A 240 4.19 -7.06 8.82
N CYS A 241 5.43 -6.54 8.90
CA CYS A 241 6.44 -6.97 9.85
C CYS A 241 5.94 -6.81 11.30
N LEU A 242 5.45 -5.63 11.66
CA LEU A 242 4.92 -5.35 12.99
C LEU A 242 3.72 -6.22 13.35
N ALA A 243 2.77 -6.36 12.44
CA ALA A 243 1.59 -7.18 12.66
C ALA A 243 1.97 -8.66 12.89
N ARG A 244 2.88 -9.22 12.07
CA ARG A 244 3.38 -10.59 12.25
C ARG A 244 4.10 -10.79 13.58
N GLN A 245 4.95 -9.85 14.00
CA GLN A 245 5.63 -9.89 15.29
C GLN A 245 4.68 -9.89 16.49
N ARG A 246 3.47 -9.37 16.32
CA ARG A 246 2.39 -9.39 17.31
C ARG A 246 1.46 -10.60 17.18
N GLY A 247 1.72 -11.52 16.27
CA GLY A 247 0.84 -12.66 15.99
C GLY A 247 -0.49 -12.26 15.35
N ILE A 248 -0.59 -11.05 14.79
CA ILE A 248 -1.78 -10.58 14.08
C ILE A 248 -1.76 -11.13 12.66
N LYS A 249 -2.90 -11.67 12.20
CA LYS A 249 -3.04 -12.17 10.84
C LYS A 249 -2.79 -11.06 9.82
N VAL A 250 -1.87 -11.31 8.88
CA VAL A 250 -1.59 -10.41 7.76
C VAL A 250 -2.16 -11.01 6.48
N ILE A 251 -3.01 -10.25 5.81
CA ILE A 251 -3.56 -10.59 4.50
C ILE A 251 -2.94 -9.62 3.51
N THR A 252 -2.27 -10.15 2.50
CA THR A 252 -1.75 -9.35 1.39
C THR A 252 -2.66 -9.50 0.17
N TYR A 253 -2.67 -8.51 -0.72
CA TYR A 253 -3.40 -8.59 -1.96
C TYR A 253 -2.60 -8.01 -3.13
N GLU A 254 -2.87 -8.52 -4.32
CA GLU A 254 -2.26 -8.10 -5.57
C GLU A 254 -3.31 -8.13 -6.69
N VAL A 255 -3.04 -7.45 -7.80
CA VAL A 255 -3.88 -7.56 -9.00
C VAL A 255 -3.79 -8.98 -9.55
N GLY A 256 -4.91 -9.53 -9.99
CA GLY A 256 -4.95 -10.86 -10.60
C GLY A 256 -4.50 -10.84 -12.06
N PHE A 257 -4.29 -12.02 -12.62
CA PHE A 257 -3.89 -12.19 -14.03
C PHE A 257 -5.01 -11.86 -15.04
N ARG A 258 -6.26 -11.86 -14.59
CA ARG A 258 -7.40 -11.49 -15.42
C ARG A 258 -7.78 -10.02 -15.20
N PRO A 259 -8.32 -9.34 -16.21
CA PRO A 259 -8.82 -7.97 -16.05
C PRO A 259 -9.78 -7.85 -14.86
N LEU A 260 -9.66 -6.77 -14.09
CA LEU A 260 -10.53 -6.43 -12.97
C LEU A 260 -10.62 -7.52 -11.88
N THR A 261 -9.57 -8.30 -11.70
CA THR A 261 -9.48 -9.28 -10.62
C THR A 261 -8.41 -8.89 -9.60
N GLY A 262 -8.64 -9.27 -8.33
CA GLY A 262 -7.68 -9.15 -7.24
C GLY A 262 -7.48 -10.50 -6.57
N PHE A 263 -6.27 -10.73 -6.09
CA PHE A 263 -5.89 -11.93 -5.37
C PHE A 263 -5.55 -11.57 -3.93
N PHE A 264 -6.26 -12.19 -2.98
CA PHE A 264 -6.05 -11.98 -1.54
C PHE A 264 -5.58 -13.29 -0.92
N THR A 265 -4.54 -13.25 -0.10
CA THR A 265 -4.00 -14.43 0.57
C THR A 265 -3.40 -14.13 1.93
N ILE A 266 -3.28 -15.15 2.77
CA ILE A 266 -2.45 -15.11 3.97
C ILE A 266 -1.03 -15.48 3.54
N GLY A 267 -0.09 -14.53 3.64
CA GLY A 267 1.28 -14.72 3.16
C GLY A 267 1.66 -13.66 2.14
N GLU A 268 2.29 -14.07 1.05
CA GLU A 268 2.79 -13.18 0.00
C GLU A 268 1.96 -13.29 -1.29
N ALA A 269 1.10 -12.30 -1.54
CA ALA A 269 0.24 -12.30 -2.73
C ALA A 269 1.03 -12.25 -4.05
N THR A 270 2.24 -11.71 -4.04
CA THR A 270 3.11 -11.58 -5.21
C THR A 270 3.59 -12.92 -5.79
N ILE A 271 3.59 -13.99 -5.00
CA ILE A 271 3.93 -15.34 -5.47
C ILE A 271 2.69 -16.13 -5.88
N TYR A 272 1.50 -15.55 -5.74
CA TYR A 272 0.22 -16.18 -6.09
C TYR A 272 0.10 -17.62 -5.56
N PRO A 273 0.18 -17.83 -4.22
CA PRO A 273 0.13 -19.16 -3.64
C PRO A 273 -1.24 -19.77 -3.93
N MET A 274 -1.26 -20.71 -4.88
CA MET A 274 -2.45 -21.46 -5.29
C MET A 274 -2.19 -22.93 -5.01
N ASP A 275 -3.11 -23.55 -4.30
CA ASP A 275 -3.10 -24.99 -4.07
C ASP A 275 -3.77 -25.67 -5.27
N ILE A 276 -2.96 -26.26 -6.15
CA ILE A 276 -3.42 -27.00 -7.31
C ILE A 276 -3.41 -28.49 -6.93
N PRO A 277 -4.57 -29.17 -6.91
CA PRO A 277 -4.63 -30.60 -6.60
C PRO A 277 -3.71 -31.41 -7.52
N ALA A 278 -3.04 -32.43 -6.99
CA ALA A 278 -2.10 -33.26 -7.75
C ALA A 278 -2.71 -33.94 -8.98
N GLY A 279 -4.01 -34.21 -8.97
CA GLY A 279 -4.75 -34.80 -10.09
C GLY A 279 -5.48 -33.79 -10.99
N PHE A 280 -5.16 -32.48 -10.86
CA PHE A 280 -5.81 -31.47 -11.68
C PHE A 280 -5.28 -31.51 -13.11
N GLU A 281 -6.18 -31.74 -14.06
CA GLU A 281 -5.91 -31.68 -15.49
C GLU A 281 -6.84 -30.68 -16.17
N LEU A 282 -6.31 -29.96 -17.14
CA LEU A 282 -7.11 -29.08 -17.98
C LEU A 282 -7.86 -29.93 -19.03
N ASN A 283 -9.14 -29.65 -19.19
CA ASN A 283 -9.88 -30.24 -20.34
C ASN A 283 -9.48 -29.55 -21.66
N ALA A 284 -9.97 -30.08 -22.79
CA ALA A 284 -9.62 -29.58 -24.13
C ALA A 284 -9.96 -28.10 -24.33
N GLU A 285 -11.12 -27.63 -23.83
CA GLU A 285 -11.52 -26.22 -23.92
C GLU A 285 -10.61 -25.34 -23.07
N GLN A 286 -10.27 -25.77 -21.87
CA GLN A 286 -9.36 -25.03 -20.97
C GLN A 286 -7.96 -24.94 -21.55
N ASN A 287 -7.43 -26.01 -22.15
CA ASN A 287 -6.16 -26.02 -22.86
C ASN A 287 -6.17 -25.05 -24.04
N ALA A 288 -7.20 -25.11 -24.91
CA ALA A 288 -7.31 -24.18 -26.04
C ALA A 288 -7.35 -22.72 -25.60
N ARG A 289 -8.02 -22.41 -24.48
CA ARG A 289 -8.02 -21.05 -23.91
C ARG A 289 -6.66 -20.64 -23.35
N LEU A 290 -5.95 -21.57 -22.72
CA LEU A 290 -4.59 -21.31 -22.20
C LEU A 290 -3.62 -21.07 -23.35
N ASP A 291 -3.67 -21.91 -24.40
CA ASP A 291 -2.81 -21.78 -25.57
C ASP A 291 -3.03 -20.43 -26.29
N ALA A 292 -4.28 -20.03 -26.49
CA ALA A 292 -4.63 -18.73 -27.07
C ALA A 292 -4.11 -17.55 -26.20
N TYR A 293 -4.19 -17.66 -24.87
CA TYR A 293 -3.64 -16.66 -23.97
C TYR A 293 -2.12 -16.59 -24.05
N LEU A 294 -1.45 -17.75 -24.06
CA LEU A 294 0.01 -17.82 -24.14
C LEU A 294 0.53 -17.27 -25.47
N GLU A 295 -0.15 -17.59 -26.58
CA GLU A 295 0.20 -17.06 -27.90
C GLU A 295 0.15 -15.52 -27.91
N GLN A 296 -0.94 -14.90 -27.43
CA GLN A 296 -1.04 -13.45 -27.29
C GLN A 296 0.06 -12.88 -26.39
N ARG A 297 0.39 -13.58 -25.31
CA ARG A 297 1.42 -13.16 -24.37
C ARG A 297 2.82 -13.17 -25.02
N PHE A 298 3.15 -14.22 -25.76
CA PHE A 298 4.43 -14.32 -26.51
C PHE A 298 4.56 -13.30 -27.62
N GLN A 299 3.44 -12.84 -28.18
CA GLN A 299 3.39 -11.74 -29.15
C GLN A 299 3.43 -10.35 -28.49
N GLY A 300 3.59 -10.26 -27.18
CA GLY A 300 3.53 -8.99 -26.43
C GLY A 300 2.13 -8.39 -26.31
N GLN A 301 1.10 -9.10 -26.74
CA GLN A 301 -0.30 -8.68 -26.69
C GLN A 301 -0.96 -9.10 -25.39
N PHE A 302 -0.42 -8.65 -24.27
CA PHE A 302 -1.02 -8.96 -22.96
C PHE A 302 -1.19 -7.71 -22.12
N SER A 303 -2.14 -7.78 -21.18
CA SER A 303 -2.32 -6.76 -20.16
C SER A 303 -2.47 -7.45 -18.81
N MET A 304 -1.74 -7.01 -17.80
CA MET A 304 -2.07 -7.35 -16.43
C MET A 304 -3.29 -6.54 -16.02
N ALA A 305 -4.31 -7.24 -15.49
CA ALA A 305 -5.51 -6.62 -14.96
C ALA A 305 -6.23 -5.64 -15.91
N GLY A 306 -6.11 -5.83 -17.22
CA GLY A 306 -6.73 -4.97 -18.23
C GLY A 306 -6.00 -3.66 -18.51
N ILE A 307 -4.82 -3.45 -17.95
CA ILE A 307 -4.00 -2.27 -18.20
C ILE A 307 -2.95 -2.60 -19.26
N ARG A 308 -2.92 -1.86 -20.36
CA ARG A 308 -1.80 -1.90 -21.30
C ARG A 308 -0.61 -1.20 -20.66
N PHE A 309 0.50 -1.90 -20.49
CA PHE A 309 1.73 -1.35 -19.92
C PHE A 309 2.65 -0.70 -20.95
N TRP A 310 2.38 -0.87 -22.26
CA TRP A 310 3.20 -0.39 -23.38
C TRP A 310 2.35 0.33 -24.40
#